data_4652e2890981c5b84619ef18fa9d18ba
#
_entry.id   4652e2890981c5b84619ef18fa9d18ba
#
_cell.length_a   1.000
_cell.length_b   1.000
_cell.length_c   1.000
_cell.angle_alpha   90.00
_cell.angle_beta   90.00
_cell.angle_gamma   90.00
#
_symmetry.space_group_name_H-M   'P 1'
#
loop_
_entity.id
_entity.type
_entity.pdbx_description
1 polymer ?
#
loop_
_entity_poly.entity_id
_entity_poly.type
_entity_poly.pdbx_seq_one_letter_code
_entity_poly.pdbx_strand_id
1 'polypeptide(L)'
;MKLLVICGGGGKTTLTKKYPDLFLDIDDFVWSSHNTQYHKELLEAIEVEDINTISNIYKSIMINNRHYLQTQSKIILGHNRIYSEWIGVELLAEMKPSLKLHEINIANRTPELKTIALQNWLELSNAIIYDDWESFYKLISKYTGYELL
;
A
#
# COMPACT_ATOMS: atom_id res chain seq x y z
N MET A 1 -16.31 3.30 2.26
CA MET A 1 -14.92 3.45 2.66
C MET A 1 -14.25 2.11 2.74
N LYS A 2 -13.26 1.90 1.89
CA LYS A 2 -12.73 0.57 1.63
C LYS A 2 -11.22 0.60 1.45
N LEU A 3 -10.54 -0.39 1.98
CA LEU A 3 -9.11 -0.61 1.85
C LEU A 3 -8.85 -1.87 1.02
N LEU A 4 -7.96 -1.76 0.06
CA LEU A 4 -7.42 -2.89 -0.68
C LEU A 4 -5.93 -3.02 -0.33
N VAL A 5 -5.53 -4.20 0.11
CA VAL A 5 -4.14 -4.44 0.50
C VAL A 5 -3.37 -5.03 -0.68
N ILE A 6 -2.32 -4.34 -1.06
CA ILE A 6 -1.35 -4.77 -2.08
C ILE A 6 0.03 -4.48 -1.52
N CYS A 7 0.92 -5.46 -1.50
CA CYS A 7 2.26 -5.27 -0.95
C CYS A 7 3.08 -4.22 -1.72
N GLY A 8 4.14 -3.71 -1.10
CA GLY A 8 5.11 -2.85 -1.77
C GLY A 8 5.70 -3.56 -2.99
N GLY A 9 5.71 -2.89 -4.15
CA GLY A 9 6.08 -3.50 -5.43
C GLY A 9 4.98 -4.30 -6.11
N GLY A 10 3.73 -4.18 -5.62
CA GLY A 10 2.60 -4.94 -6.12
C GLY A 10 1.72 -4.24 -7.15
N GLY A 11 1.98 -2.98 -7.48
CA GLY A 11 1.21 -2.25 -8.49
C GLY A 11 0.36 -1.09 -7.98
N LYS A 12 0.47 -0.70 -6.69
CA LYS A 12 -0.26 0.45 -6.14
C LYS A 12 0.00 1.73 -6.93
N THR A 13 1.25 2.05 -7.19
CA THR A 13 1.65 3.23 -7.97
C THR A 13 1.08 3.19 -9.38
N THR A 14 1.09 2.01 -10.03
CA THR A 14 0.52 1.83 -11.36
C THR A 14 -0.98 2.14 -11.35
N LEU A 15 -1.73 1.64 -10.35
CA LEU A 15 -3.16 1.93 -10.22
C LEU A 15 -3.45 3.40 -10.00
N THR A 16 -2.71 4.06 -9.11
CA THR A 16 -2.95 5.49 -8.79
C THR A 16 -2.58 6.40 -9.94
N LYS A 17 -1.55 6.08 -10.71
CA LYS A 17 -1.18 6.84 -11.92
C LYS A 17 -2.20 6.68 -13.03
N LYS A 18 -2.71 5.47 -13.22
CA LYS A 18 -3.67 5.17 -14.30
C LYS A 18 -5.09 5.59 -13.94
N TYR A 19 -5.48 5.46 -12.68
CA TYR A 19 -6.83 5.75 -12.18
C TYR A 19 -6.80 6.65 -10.93
N PRO A 20 -6.28 7.88 -11.04
CA PRO A 20 -6.11 8.75 -9.87
C PRO A 20 -7.42 9.17 -9.20
N ASP A 21 -8.54 9.11 -9.92
CA ASP A 21 -9.86 9.45 -9.37
C ASP A 21 -10.50 8.27 -8.60
N LEU A 22 -9.96 7.06 -8.74
CA LEU A 22 -10.52 5.85 -8.13
C LEU A 22 -9.75 5.36 -6.92
N PHE A 23 -8.45 5.64 -6.83
CA PHE A 23 -7.56 5.09 -5.82
C PHE A 23 -6.72 6.16 -5.12
N LEU A 24 -6.52 5.97 -3.82
CA LEU A 24 -5.60 6.76 -2.99
C LEU A 24 -4.57 5.81 -2.37
N ASP A 25 -3.30 5.96 -2.72
CA ASP A 25 -2.22 5.18 -2.11
C ASP A 25 -1.82 5.80 -0.76
N ILE A 26 -1.83 5.00 0.29
CA ILE A 26 -1.42 5.45 1.63
C ILE A 26 0.03 5.93 1.65
N ASP A 27 0.91 5.29 0.88
CA ASP A 27 2.32 5.73 0.83
C ASP A 27 2.44 7.15 0.25
N ASP A 28 1.67 7.47 -0.78
CA ASP A 28 1.63 8.83 -1.34
C ASP A 28 1.06 9.82 -0.33
N PHE A 29 0.04 9.44 0.43
CA PHE A 29 -0.53 10.26 1.48
C PHE A 29 0.46 10.53 2.61
N VAL A 30 1.18 9.52 3.06
CA VAL A 30 2.22 9.62 4.09
C VAL A 30 3.29 10.64 3.71
N TRP A 31 3.73 10.63 2.45
CA TRP A 31 4.75 11.54 1.94
C TRP A 31 4.20 12.88 1.45
N SER A 32 2.89 13.10 1.56
CA SER A 32 2.26 14.36 1.14
C SER A 32 2.57 15.51 2.11
N SER A 33 2.22 16.73 1.67
CA SER A 33 2.39 17.94 2.49
C SER A 33 1.59 17.94 3.80
N HIS A 34 0.58 17.08 3.93
CA HIS A 34 -0.19 16.93 5.17
C HIS A 34 0.64 16.37 6.33
N ASN A 35 1.74 15.67 6.04
CA ASN A 35 2.49 14.87 7.01
C ASN A 35 3.98 15.23 7.06
N THR A 36 4.36 16.45 6.69
CA THR A 36 5.76 16.89 6.63
C THR A 36 6.49 16.75 7.96
N GLN A 37 5.79 16.88 9.10
CA GLN A 37 6.37 16.72 10.43
C GLN A 37 6.91 15.32 10.72
N TYR A 38 6.48 14.32 9.96
CA TYR A 38 6.92 12.92 10.12
C TYR A 38 8.07 12.52 9.19
N HIS A 39 8.32 13.28 8.12
CA HIS A 39 9.17 12.83 7.02
C HIS A 39 10.62 12.59 7.42
N LYS A 40 11.19 13.43 8.29
CA LYS A 40 12.58 13.27 8.73
C LYS A 40 12.78 11.96 9.50
N GLU A 41 11.95 11.70 10.49
CA GLU A 41 12.02 10.47 11.30
C GLU A 41 11.75 9.23 10.45
N LEU A 42 10.81 9.33 9.51
CA LEU A 42 10.49 8.23 8.60
C LEU A 42 11.67 7.90 7.67
N LEU A 43 12.35 8.91 7.10
CA LEU A 43 13.55 8.70 6.29
C LEU A 43 14.67 8.03 7.09
N GLU A 44 14.92 8.49 8.32
CA GLU A 44 15.93 7.91 9.21
C GLU A 44 15.60 6.44 9.51
N ALA A 45 14.34 6.12 9.79
CA ALA A 45 13.92 4.74 10.05
C ALA A 45 14.06 3.84 8.81
N ILE A 46 13.77 4.34 7.62
CA ILE A 46 13.96 3.60 6.36
C ILE A 46 15.46 3.30 6.14
N GLU A 47 16.34 4.28 6.35
CA GLU A 47 17.78 4.10 6.15
C GLU A 47 18.38 2.98 7.02
N VAL A 48 17.88 2.80 8.23
CA VAL A 48 18.34 1.75 9.16
C VAL A 48 17.41 0.52 9.16
N GLU A 49 16.44 0.46 8.26
CA GLU A 49 15.50 -0.64 8.13
C GLU A 49 14.74 -0.97 9.44
N ASP A 50 14.42 0.07 10.23
CA ASP A 50 13.66 -0.06 11.47
C ASP A 50 12.16 -0.17 11.19
N ILE A 51 11.72 -1.38 10.91
CA ILE A 51 10.33 -1.69 10.52
C ILE A 51 9.34 -1.28 11.61
N ASN A 52 9.68 -1.48 12.88
CA ASN A 52 8.78 -1.13 13.98
C ASN A 52 8.56 0.38 14.07
N THR A 53 9.60 1.18 13.91
CA THR A 53 9.48 2.65 13.90
C THR A 53 8.69 3.13 12.69
N ILE A 54 8.94 2.57 11.50
CA ILE A 54 8.18 2.87 10.28
C ILE A 54 6.68 2.59 10.52
N SER A 55 6.35 1.43 11.05
CA SER A 55 4.97 1.03 11.35
C SER A 55 4.31 1.98 12.36
N ASN A 56 5.02 2.38 13.41
CA ASN A 56 4.51 3.30 14.42
C ASN A 56 4.23 4.70 13.85
N ILE A 57 5.07 5.18 12.94
CA ILE A 57 4.87 6.47 12.25
C ILE A 57 3.64 6.38 11.35
N TYR A 58 3.51 5.33 10.56
CA TYR A 58 2.33 5.08 9.73
C TYR A 58 1.05 5.05 10.56
N LYS A 59 1.07 4.36 11.69
CA LYS A 59 -0.06 4.31 12.62
C LYS A 59 -0.46 5.70 13.10
N SER A 60 0.51 6.50 13.54
CA SER A 60 0.26 7.87 14.00
C SER A 60 -0.36 8.73 12.91
N ILE A 61 0.16 8.66 11.69
CA ILE A 61 -0.37 9.40 10.54
C ILE A 61 -1.83 9.00 10.26
N MET A 62 -2.11 7.70 10.20
CA MET A 62 -3.45 7.20 9.88
C MET A 62 -4.47 7.53 10.97
N ILE A 63 -4.11 7.38 12.24
CA ILE A 63 -5.00 7.73 13.34
C ILE A 63 -5.26 9.23 13.38
N ASN A 64 -4.24 10.06 13.22
CA ASN A 64 -4.37 11.51 13.23
C ASN A 64 -5.18 12.06 12.04
N ASN A 65 -5.22 11.31 10.92
CA ASN A 65 -5.95 11.68 9.72
C ASN A 65 -7.17 10.79 9.46
N ARG A 66 -7.65 10.07 10.47
CA ARG A 66 -8.72 9.08 10.32
C ARG A 66 -9.96 9.65 9.65
N HIS A 67 -10.43 10.81 10.11
CA HIS A 67 -11.62 11.45 9.55
C HIS A 67 -11.44 11.78 8.07
N TYR A 68 -10.32 12.40 7.71
CA TYR A 68 -10.00 12.71 6.31
C TYR A 68 -9.98 11.45 5.43
N LEU A 69 -9.33 10.39 5.91
CA LEU A 69 -9.22 9.13 5.17
C LEU A 69 -10.58 8.42 5.03
N GLN A 70 -11.41 8.45 6.08
CA GLN A 70 -12.75 7.87 6.05
C GLN A 70 -13.70 8.59 5.09
N THR A 71 -13.50 9.87 4.84
CA THR A 71 -14.37 10.68 3.97
C THR A 71 -13.98 10.63 2.49
N GLN A 72 -12.90 9.91 2.13
CA GLN A 72 -12.49 9.77 0.74
C GLN A 72 -13.49 8.93 -0.05
N SER A 73 -13.83 9.38 -1.27
CA SER A 73 -14.62 8.59 -2.22
C SER A 73 -13.81 7.50 -2.91
N LYS A 74 -12.48 7.60 -2.83
CA LYS A 74 -11.53 6.68 -3.46
C LYS A 74 -11.32 5.45 -2.61
N ILE A 75 -10.98 4.33 -3.25
CA ILE A 75 -10.50 3.14 -2.55
C ILE A 75 -9.08 3.40 -2.09
N ILE A 76 -8.82 3.15 -0.80
CA ILE A 76 -7.49 3.32 -0.20
C ILE A 76 -6.66 2.07 -0.51
N LEU A 77 -5.44 2.28 -0.97
CA LEU A 77 -4.46 1.22 -1.19
C LEU A 77 -3.42 1.25 -0.08
N GLY A 78 -3.15 0.11 0.53
CA GLY A 78 -2.14 -0.03 1.56
C GLY A 78 -1.42 -1.37 1.46
N HIS A 79 -0.35 -1.55 2.21
CA HIS A 79 0.43 -2.80 2.17
C HIS A 79 0.26 -3.67 3.41
N ASN A 80 -0.64 -3.31 4.34
CA ASN A 80 -0.90 -4.09 5.54
C ASN A 80 -2.39 -4.00 5.93
N ARG A 81 -2.98 -5.13 6.26
CA ARG A 81 -4.39 -5.23 6.68
C ARG A 81 -4.72 -4.43 7.95
N ILE A 82 -3.74 -4.20 8.81
CA ILE A 82 -3.94 -3.47 10.06
C ILE A 82 -4.39 -2.02 9.82
N TYR A 83 -4.12 -1.48 8.63
CA TYR A 83 -4.54 -0.13 8.25
C TYR A 83 -6.06 0.00 8.25
N SER A 84 -6.81 -1.07 7.97
CA SER A 84 -8.27 -1.05 8.06
C SER A 84 -8.76 -0.72 9.46
N GLU A 85 -8.07 -1.23 10.50
CA GLU A 85 -8.37 -0.93 11.89
C GLU A 85 -7.95 0.50 12.28
N TRP A 86 -6.75 0.91 11.88
CA TRP A 86 -6.22 2.24 12.20
C TRP A 86 -7.05 3.36 11.56
N ILE A 87 -7.50 3.15 10.34
CA ILE A 87 -8.35 4.12 9.62
C ILE A 87 -9.83 3.94 9.97
N GLY A 88 -10.26 2.74 10.31
CA GLY A 88 -11.67 2.41 10.56
C GLY A 88 -12.48 2.23 9.28
N VAL A 89 -11.95 1.47 8.32
CA VAL A 89 -12.59 1.20 7.01
C VAL A 89 -12.66 -0.31 6.76
N GLU A 90 -13.55 -0.72 5.84
CA GLU A 90 -13.70 -2.12 5.45
C GLU A 90 -12.50 -2.60 4.63
N LEU A 91 -11.98 -3.80 4.97
CA LEU A 91 -10.98 -4.49 4.18
C LEU A 91 -11.66 -5.28 3.04
N LEU A 92 -11.33 -4.93 1.78
CA LEU A 92 -11.88 -5.63 0.61
C LEU A 92 -11.19 -6.96 0.34
N ALA A 93 -9.87 -6.93 0.26
CA ALA A 93 -9.04 -8.09 -0.06
C ALA A 93 -7.57 -7.79 0.23
N GLU A 94 -6.78 -8.85 0.30
CA GLU A 94 -5.32 -8.80 0.33
C GLU A 94 -4.80 -9.54 -0.89
N MET A 95 -3.89 -8.92 -1.64
CA MET A 95 -3.29 -9.52 -2.82
C MET A 95 -1.82 -9.16 -2.95
N LYS A 96 -1.07 -10.03 -3.59
CA LYS A 96 0.36 -9.82 -3.86
C LYS A 96 0.78 -10.48 -5.16
N PRO A 97 1.82 -9.96 -5.83
CA PRO A 97 2.38 -10.62 -7.01
C PRO A 97 3.05 -11.94 -6.61
N SER A 98 3.20 -12.86 -7.57
CA SER A 98 4.09 -14.00 -7.41
C SER A 98 5.50 -13.50 -7.06
N LEU A 99 6.31 -14.34 -6.42
CA LEU A 99 7.67 -13.94 -6.03
C LEU A 99 8.48 -13.46 -7.23
N LYS A 100 8.36 -14.14 -8.36
CA LYS A 100 9.04 -13.77 -9.61
C LYS A 100 8.63 -12.38 -10.10
N LEU A 101 7.34 -12.09 -10.14
CA LEU A 101 6.84 -10.77 -10.55
C LEU A 101 7.26 -9.69 -9.56
N HIS A 102 7.24 -10.00 -8.27
CA HIS A 102 7.67 -9.08 -7.21
C HIS A 102 9.14 -8.69 -7.36
N GLU A 103 10.02 -9.66 -7.61
CA GLU A 103 11.45 -9.40 -7.85
C GLU A 103 11.68 -8.44 -9.02
N ILE A 104 10.92 -8.63 -10.13
CA ILE A 104 10.98 -7.74 -11.28
C ILE A 104 10.53 -6.33 -10.89
N ASN A 105 9.42 -6.21 -10.16
CA ASN A 105 8.81 -4.93 -9.82
C ASN A 105 9.67 -4.07 -8.88
N ILE A 106 10.48 -4.69 -8.01
CA ILE A 106 11.32 -3.97 -7.04
C ILE A 106 12.78 -3.86 -7.49
N ALA A 107 13.14 -4.37 -8.66
CA ALA A 107 14.54 -4.50 -9.12
C ALA A 107 15.33 -3.18 -9.08
N ASN A 108 14.67 -2.04 -9.33
CA ASN A 108 15.30 -0.72 -9.38
C ASN A 108 15.25 0.05 -8.05
N ARG A 109 14.74 -0.56 -6.99
CA ARG A 109 14.67 0.09 -5.66
C ARG A 109 16.02 0.03 -4.95
N THR A 110 16.23 0.94 -3.98
CA THR A 110 17.41 0.88 -3.10
C THR A 110 17.39 -0.40 -2.27
N PRO A 111 18.57 -0.88 -1.77
CA PRO A 111 18.60 -2.08 -0.94
C PRO A 111 17.66 -2.01 0.27
N GLU A 112 17.56 -0.85 0.93
CA GLU A 112 16.69 -0.64 2.09
C GLU A 112 15.21 -0.81 1.71
N LEU A 113 14.80 -0.23 0.59
CA LEU A 113 13.42 -0.33 0.10
C LEU A 113 13.11 -1.73 -0.40
N LYS A 114 14.08 -2.45 -0.98
CA LYS A 114 13.90 -3.87 -1.36
C LYS A 114 13.64 -4.73 -0.12
N THR A 115 14.41 -4.54 0.94
CA THR A 115 14.24 -5.27 2.19
C THR A 115 12.85 -5.05 2.78
N ILE A 116 12.40 -3.80 2.84
CA ILE A 116 11.08 -3.43 3.35
C ILE A 116 9.97 -4.04 2.48
N ALA A 117 10.11 -3.96 1.16
CA ALA A 117 9.13 -4.52 0.23
C ALA A 117 9.01 -6.05 0.35
N LEU A 118 10.15 -6.74 0.50
CA LEU A 118 10.16 -8.19 0.70
C LEU A 118 9.53 -8.59 2.04
N GLN A 119 9.81 -7.83 3.09
CA GLN A 119 9.18 -8.05 4.40
C GLN A 119 7.64 -7.91 4.30
N ASN A 120 7.15 -6.87 3.63
CA ASN A 120 5.72 -6.69 3.39
C ASN A 120 5.12 -7.85 2.60
N TRP A 121 5.84 -8.35 1.60
CA TRP A 121 5.40 -9.50 0.80
C TRP A 121 5.28 -10.76 1.65
N LEU A 122 6.25 -11.03 2.53
CA LEU A 122 6.24 -12.19 3.43
C LEU A 122 5.11 -12.11 4.46
N GLU A 123 4.78 -10.91 4.95
CA GLU A 123 3.70 -10.71 5.93
C GLU A 123 2.32 -11.01 5.35
N LEU A 124 2.14 -10.94 4.04
CA LEU A 124 0.88 -11.26 3.36
C LEU A 124 0.78 -12.76 3.05
N SER A 125 0.81 -13.62 4.08
CA SER A 125 0.86 -15.07 3.93
C SER A 125 -0.41 -15.68 3.32
N ASN A 126 -1.58 -15.04 3.49
CA ASN A 126 -2.87 -15.53 2.98
C ASN A 126 -3.41 -14.69 1.82
N ALA A 127 -2.56 -13.88 1.20
CA ALA A 127 -2.97 -13.03 0.09
C ALA A 127 -3.26 -13.82 -1.19
N ILE A 128 -4.16 -13.28 -2.01
CA ILE A 128 -4.41 -13.79 -3.35
C ILE A 128 -3.21 -13.44 -4.23
N ILE A 129 -2.66 -14.42 -4.95
CA ILE A 129 -1.46 -14.25 -5.77
C ILE A 129 -1.85 -14.03 -7.23
N TYR A 130 -1.22 -13.05 -7.89
CA TYR A 130 -1.32 -12.83 -9.33
C TYR A 130 0.06 -12.91 -9.98
N ASP A 131 0.11 -13.48 -11.19
CA ASP A 131 1.37 -13.74 -11.90
C ASP A 131 1.68 -12.71 -12.99
N ASP A 132 0.68 -11.96 -13.44
CA ASP A 132 0.79 -10.96 -14.50
C ASP A 132 -0.17 -9.80 -14.28
N TRP A 133 -0.01 -8.76 -15.09
CA TRP A 133 -0.83 -7.55 -14.98
C TRP A 133 -2.28 -7.77 -15.41
N GLU A 134 -2.55 -8.67 -16.34
CA GLU A 134 -3.92 -9.00 -16.74
C GLU A 134 -4.69 -9.60 -15.57
N SER A 135 -4.11 -10.58 -14.89
CA SER A 135 -4.69 -11.19 -13.68
C SER A 135 -4.86 -10.17 -12.56
N PHE A 136 -3.88 -9.28 -12.39
CA PHE A 136 -3.94 -8.19 -11.42
C PHE A 136 -5.18 -7.32 -11.66
N TYR A 137 -5.38 -6.80 -12.87
CA TYR A 137 -6.52 -5.94 -13.17
C TYR A 137 -7.86 -6.67 -13.05
N LYS A 138 -7.92 -7.95 -13.39
CA LYS A 138 -9.12 -8.77 -13.18
C LYS A 138 -9.49 -8.90 -11.70
N LEU A 139 -8.49 -9.11 -10.82
CA LEU A 139 -8.71 -9.16 -9.38
C LEU A 139 -9.18 -7.81 -8.83
N ILE A 140 -8.55 -6.72 -9.24
CA ILE A 140 -8.97 -5.39 -8.84
C ILE A 140 -10.42 -5.14 -9.22
N SER A 141 -10.80 -5.43 -10.46
CA SER A 141 -12.18 -5.27 -10.93
C SER A 141 -13.17 -6.11 -10.13
N LYS A 142 -12.80 -7.35 -9.82
CA LYS A 142 -13.65 -8.26 -9.04
C LYS A 142 -13.95 -7.73 -7.65
N TYR A 143 -12.96 -7.21 -6.95
CA TYR A 143 -13.12 -6.77 -5.55
C TYR A 143 -13.61 -5.33 -5.41
N THR A 144 -13.38 -4.48 -6.40
CA THR A 144 -13.80 -3.07 -6.35
C THR A 144 -15.10 -2.79 -7.07
N GLY A 145 -15.49 -3.64 -8.02
CA GLY A 145 -16.61 -3.40 -8.91
C GLY A 145 -16.31 -2.41 -10.04
N TYR A 146 -15.08 -1.89 -10.13
CA TYR A 146 -14.68 -1.01 -11.23
C TYR A 146 -14.34 -1.83 -12.48
N GLU A 147 -14.70 -1.30 -13.64
CA GLU A 147 -14.25 -1.85 -14.93
C GLU A 147 -12.90 -1.25 -15.30
N LEU A 148 -11.82 -2.01 -15.08
CA LEU A 148 -10.45 -1.60 -15.40
C LEU A 148 -9.95 -2.32 -16.66
N LEU A 149 -9.29 -1.58 -17.49
CA LEU A 149 -8.72 -2.09 -18.73
C LEU A 149 -7.26 -2.50 -18.55
#